data_e5fe207a3f7a4ba2e4ac653cdf131468
#
_entry.id   e5fe207a3f7a4ba2e4ac653cdf131468
#
_cell.length_a   1.000
_cell.length_b   1.000
_cell.length_c   1.000
_cell.angle_alpha   90.00
_cell.angle_beta   90.00
_cell.angle_gamma   90.00
#
_symmetry.space_group_name_H-M   'P 1'
#
loop_
_entity.id
_entity.type
_entity.pdbx_description
1 polymer ?
#
loop_
_entity_poly.entity_id
_entity_poly.type
_entity_poly.pdbx_seq_one_letter_code
_entity_poly.pdbx_strand_id
1 'polypeptide(L)'
;LALSPIAETYQALVVGLRDYVNLSGFNGVLVGLSGGIDSALTLCIAVDALGADKVYAVMMPYEYTSQISLQDAQAQARRLNVSYTVCPIHDAVEGMRRTLEPMLAIPKPIPLKRTSKHAHAV
;
A
#
# COMPACT_ATOMS: atom_id res chain seq x y z
N LEU A 1 -18.69 25.46 -12.68
CA LEU A 1 -19.40 24.54 -11.77
C LEU A 1 -18.56 24.32 -10.52
N ALA A 2 -19.14 24.67 -9.37
CA ALA A 2 -18.47 24.45 -8.09
C ALA A 2 -18.43 22.95 -7.78
N LEU A 3 -17.25 22.46 -7.43
CA LEU A 3 -17.08 21.11 -6.97
C LEU A 3 -17.65 20.97 -5.53
N SER A 4 -18.13 19.80 -5.18
CA SER A 4 -18.44 19.50 -3.78
C SER A 4 -17.18 19.59 -2.92
N PRO A 5 -17.29 19.82 -1.59
CA PRO A 5 -16.11 19.83 -0.73
C PRO A 5 -15.27 18.56 -0.80
N ILE A 6 -15.91 17.39 -0.95
CA ILE A 6 -15.20 16.13 -1.10
C ILE A 6 -14.43 16.08 -2.42
N ALA A 7 -15.07 16.51 -3.52
CA ALA A 7 -14.41 16.54 -4.83
C ALA A 7 -13.25 17.54 -4.84
N GLU A 8 -13.40 18.68 -4.18
CA GLU A 8 -12.31 19.65 -4.05
C GLU A 8 -11.13 19.08 -3.28
N THR A 9 -11.40 18.38 -2.18
CA THR A 9 -10.36 17.71 -1.39
C THR A 9 -9.63 16.67 -2.23
N TYR A 10 -10.37 15.84 -2.95
CA TYR A 10 -9.78 14.85 -3.84
C TYR A 10 -8.88 15.49 -4.89
N GLN A 11 -9.37 16.52 -5.56
CA GLN A 11 -8.59 17.23 -6.59
C GLN A 11 -7.34 17.89 -6.01
N ALA A 12 -7.43 18.42 -4.80
CA ALA A 12 -6.28 19.02 -4.13
C ALA A 12 -5.20 17.95 -3.86
N LEU A 13 -5.60 16.76 -3.45
CA LEU A 13 -4.67 15.64 -3.23
C LEU A 13 -4.01 15.20 -4.54
N VAL A 14 -4.79 15.10 -5.61
CA VAL A 14 -4.28 14.74 -6.94
C VAL A 14 -3.25 15.77 -7.43
N VAL A 15 -3.59 17.04 -7.37
CA VAL A 15 -2.70 18.12 -7.80
C VAL A 15 -1.44 18.17 -6.93
N GLY A 16 -1.60 18.03 -5.60
CA GLY A 16 -0.48 18.05 -4.69
C GLY A 16 0.50 16.92 -4.95
N LEU A 17 0.01 15.71 -5.18
CA LEU A 17 0.86 14.56 -5.49
C LEU A 17 1.56 14.75 -6.84
N ARG A 18 0.82 15.18 -7.84
CA ARG A 18 1.39 15.43 -9.18
C ARG A 18 2.54 16.43 -9.11
N ASP A 19 2.31 17.55 -8.44
CA ASP A 19 3.31 18.61 -8.33
C ASP A 19 4.53 18.12 -7.55
N TYR A 20 4.31 17.41 -6.45
CA TYR A 20 5.40 16.86 -5.64
C TYR A 20 6.29 15.92 -6.45
N VAL A 21 5.69 14.98 -7.18
CA VAL A 21 6.44 14.01 -7.98
C VAL A 21 7.19 14.70 -9.12
N ASN A 22 6.54 15.63 -9.81
CA ASN A 22 7.15 16.34 -10.93
C ASN A 22 8.30 17.25 -10.47
N LEU A 23 8.11 17.99 -9.39
CA LEU A 23 9.14 18.87 -8.85
C LEU A 23 10.33 18.09 -8.28
N SER A 24 10.08 16.90 -7.74
CA SER A 24 11.13 16.05 -7.20
C SER A 24 11.88 15.26 -8.27
N GLY A 25 11.37 15.25 -9.50
CA GLY A 25 12.00 14.54 -10.61
C GLY A 25 11.84 13.03 -10.54
N PHE A 26 10.86 12.50 -9.82
CA PHE A 26 10.60 11.07 -9.75
C PHE A 26 9.92 10.57 -11.02
N ASN A 27 10.31 9.39 -11.47
CA ASN A 27 9.76 8.80 -12.69
C ASN A 27 8.44 8.07 -12.46
N GLY A 28 8.09 7.82 -11.23
CA GLY A 28 6.87 7.11 -10.88
C GLY A 28 6.75 6.92 -9.38
N VAL A 29 5.71 6.20 -8.97
CA VAL A 29 5.46 5.91 -7.56
C VAL A 29 5.13 4.44 -7.37
N LEU A 30 5.43 3.95 -6.19
CA LEU A 30 5.10 2.62 -5.73
C LEU A 30 4.04 2.75 -4.65
N VAL A 31 2.94 2.03 -4.79
CA VAL A 31 1.84 2.05 -3.81
C VAL A 31 1.68 0.67 -3.21
N GLY A 32 1.77 0.59 -1.89
CA GLY A 32 1.47 -0.64 -1.17
C GLY A 32 -0.03 -0.86 -1.06
N LEU A 33 -0.51 -2.01 -1.51
CA LEU A 33 -1.92 -2.37 -1.42
C LEU A 33 -2.13 -3.38 -0.30
N SER A 34 -3.17 -3.16 0.49
CA SER A 34 -3.58 -4.09 1.56
C SER A 34 -4.87 -4.84 1.24
N GLY A 35 -5.54 -4.47 0.17
CA GLY A 35 -6.90 -4.90 -0.13
C GLY A 35 -7.96 -4.03 0.53
N GLY A 36 -7.57 -3.12 1.43
CA GLY A 36 -8.48 -2.21 2.10
C GLY A 36 -8.79 -0.96 1.28
N ILE A 37 -9.75 -0.17 1.80
CA ILE A 37 -10.23 1.01 1.09
C ILE A 37 -9.21 2.15 1.07
N ASP A 38 -8.41 2.28 2.12
CA ASP A 38 -7.43 3.38 2.22
C ASP A 38 -6.34 3.24 1.16
N SER A 39 -5.79 2.04 0.99
CA SER A 39 -4.79 1.79 -0.05
C SER A 39 -5.39 1.88 -1.44
N ALA A 40 -6.65 1.46 -1.61
CA ALA A 40 -7.36 1.59 -2.87
C ALA A 40 -7.54 3.06 -3.25
N LEU A 41 -7.92 3.90 -2.29
CA LEU A 41 -8.06 5.34 -2.51
C LEU A 41 -6.72 5.98 -2.86
N THR A 42 -5.67 5.62 -2.15
CA THR A 42 -4.31 6.08 -2.45
C THR A 42 -3.91 5.71 -3.88
N LEU A 43 -4.22 4.50 -4.30
CA LEU A 43 -3.94 4.05 -5.66
C LEU A 43 -4.71 4.89 -6.69
N CYS A 44 -5.98 5.19 -6.44
CA CYS A 44 -6.79 6.03 -7.33
C CYS A 44 -6.19 7.43 -7.45
N ILE A 45 -5.78 8.03 -6.34
CA ILE A 45 -5.15 9.36 -6.35
C ILE A 45 -3.86 9.34 -7.16
N ALA A 46 -3.04 8.32 -6.98
CA ALA A 46 -1.78 8.20 -7.72
C ALA A 46 -2.01 8.07 -9.23
N VAL A 47 -2.97 7.26 -9.63
CA VAL A 47 -3.31 7.07 -11.05
C VAL A 47 -3.86 8.35 -11.64
N ASP A 48 -4.75 9.05 -10.94
CA ASP A 48 -5.30 10.31 -11.43
C ASP A 48 -4.24 11.41 -11.51
N ALA A 49 -3.25 11.37 -10.62
CA ALA A 49 -2.17 12.35 -10.61
C ALA A 49 -1.14 12.11 -11.72
N LEU A 50 -0.77 10.85 -11.96
CA LEU A 50 0.42 10.52 -12.75
C LEU A 50 0.13 9.68 -13.99
N GLY A 51 -1.03 9.04 -14.05
CA GLY A 51 -1.33 8.06 -15.08
C GLY A 51 -0.92 6.64 -14.64
N ALA A 52 -1.62 5.64 -15.15
CA ALA A 52 -1.43 4.25 -14.74
C ALA A 52 -0.05 3.71 -15.07
N ASP A 53 0.59 4.20 -16.11
CA ASP A 53 1.90 3.77 -16.56
C ASP A 53 3.04 4.18 -15.61
N LYS A 54 2.81 5.16 -14.75
CA LYS A 54 3.80 5.64 -13.77
C LYS A 54 3.53 5.16 -12.35
N VAL A 55 2.52 4.32 -12.17
CA VAL A 55 2.13 3.80 -10.85
C VAL A 55 2.33 2.30 -10.81
N TYR A 56 3.01 1.83 -9.77
CA TYR A 56 3.25 0.42 -9.53
C TYR A 56 2.59 0.03 -8.22
N ALA A 57 1.79 -1.02 -8.24
CA ALA A 57 1.11 -1.53 -7.06
C ALA A 57 1.83 -2.78 -6.55
N VAL A 58 2.07 -2.83 -5.25
CA VAL A 58 2.72 -3.96 -4.60
C VAL A 58 1.86 -4.43 -3.43
N MET A 59 1.58 -5.70 -3.39
CA MET A 59 0.98 -6.36 -2.23
C MET A 59 2.07 -7.11 -1.50
N MET A 60 2.23 -6.84 -0.21
CA MET A 60 3.25 -7.46 0.62
C MET A 60 2.59 -8.36 1.66
N PRO A 61 2.17 -9.59 1.28
CA PRO A 61 1.49 -10.46 2.23
C PRO A 61 2.46 -11.03 3.26
N TYR A 62 1.93 -11.24 4.46
CA TYR A 62 2.61 -11.94 5.54
C TYR A 62 1.72 -13.10 6.00
N GLU A 63 2.16 -13.86 6.99
CA GLU A 63 1.51 -15.11 7.43
C GLU A 63 0.00 -15.01 7.62
N TYR A 64 -0.48 -13.85 8.06
CA TYR A 64 -1.88 -13.66 8.39
C TYR A 64 -2.68 -12.89 7.34
N THR A 65 -2.10 -12.66 6.18
CA THR A 65 -2.80 -11.99 5.11
C THR A 65 -3.85 -12.91 4.51
N SER A 66 -5.09 -12.46 4.46
CA SER A 66 -6.19 -13.27 3.96
C SER A 66 -6.16 -13.39 2.44
N GLN A 67 -6.73 -14.47 1.94
CA GLN A 67 -6.91 -14.67 0.50
C GLN A 67 -7.79 -13.58 -0.11
N ILE A 68 -8.78 -13.11 0.66
CA ILE A 68 -9.68 -12.04 0.22
C ILE A 68 -8.89 -10.75 0.01
N SER A 69 -7.97 -10.41 0.91
CA SER A 69 -7.14 -9.22 0.76
C SER A 69 -6.25 -9.28 -0.49
N LEU A 70 -5.70 -10.46 -0.79
CA LEU A 70 -4.91 -10.66 -2.01
C LEU A 70 -5.75 -10.48 -3.26
N GLN A 71 -6.95 -11.03 -3.27
CA GLN A 71 -7.88 -10.92 -4.40
C GLN A 71 -8.35 -9.48 -4.58
N ASP A 72 -8.67 -8.79 -3.50
CA ASP A 72 -9.13 -7.40 -3.54
C ASP A 72 -8.02 -6.48 -4.04
N ALA A 73 -6.79 -6.66 -3.57
CA ALA A 73 -5.66 -5.86 -4.04
C ALA A 73 -5.42 -6.07 -5.54
N GLN A 74 -5.47 -7.31 -5.99
CA GLN A 74 -5.31 -7.62 -7.41
C GLN A 74 -6.43 -7.01 -8.25
N ALA A 75 -7.67 -7.08 -7.78
CA ALA A 75 -8.81 -6.50 -8.48
C ALA A 75 -8.70 -4.98 -8.58
N GLN A 76 -8.27 -4.32 -7.51
CA GLN A 76 -8.06 -2.88 -7.48
C GLN A 76 -7.01 -2.45 -8.52
N ALA A 77 -5.87 -3.13 -8.54
CA ALA A 77 -4.81 -2.84 -9.49
C ALA A 77 -5.27 -3.08 -10.93
N ARG A 78 -6.00 -4.16 -11.16
CA ARG A 78 -6.50 -4.50 -12.48
C ARG A 78 -7.50 -3.47 -13.01
N ARG A 79 -8.40 -2.99 -12.14
CA ARG A 79 -9.39 -1.97 -12.52
C ARG A 79 -8.75 -0.67 -12.98
N LEU A 80 -7.63 -0.31 -12.36
CA LEU A 80 -6.92 0.92 -12.69
C LEU A 80 -5.83 0.72 -13.72
N ASN A 81 -5.64 -0.51 -14.18
CA ASN A 81 -4.69 -0.85 -15.24
C ASN A 81 -3.24 -0.56 -14.85
N VAL A 82 -2.92 -0.74 -13.58
CA VAL A 82 -1.55 -0.54 -13.08
C VAL A 82 -0.80 -1.86 -12.99
N SER A 83 0.52 -1.79 -13.07
CA SER A 83 1.39 -2.95 -12.83
C SER A 83 1.25 -3.41 -11.39
N TYR A 84 1.11 -4.71 -11.18
CA TYR A 84 0.86 -5.29 -9.87
C TYR A 84 1.81 -6.45 -9.61
N THR A 85 2.41 -6.44 -8.42
CA THR A 85 3.33 -7.49 -7.99
C THR A 85 2.98 -7.92 -6.57
N VAL A 86 3.02 -9.21 -6.31
CA VAL A 86 2.92 -9.76 -4.95
C VAL A 86 4.33 -10.05 -4.47
N CYS A 87 4.69 -9.44 -3.34
CA CYS A 87 6.02 -9.57 -2.77
C CYS A 87 5.91 -10.06 -1.32
N PRO A 88 5.96 -11.37 -1.06
CA PRO A 88 5.89 -11.90 0.30
C PRO A 88 7.04 -11.39 1.15
N ILE A 89 6.74 -10.99 2.38
CA ILE A 89 7.73 -10.37 3.27
C ILE A 89 8.17 -11.27 4.42
N HIS A 90 7.74 -12.52 4.43
CA HIS A 90 8.06 -13.44 5.54
C HIS A 90 9.56 -13.53 5.81
N ASP A 91 10.36 -13.77 4.78
CA ASP A 91 11.80 -13.93 4.94
C ASP A 91 12.50 -12.66 5.39
N ALA A 92 12.04 -11.51 4.91
CA ALA A 92 12.57 -10.21 5.33
C ALA A 92 12.28 -9.95 6.80
N VAL A 93 11.06 -10.22 7.25
CA VAL A 93 10.65 -10.05 8.65
C VAL A 93 11.44 -11.00 9.55
N GLU A 94 11.55 -12.25 9.16
CA GLU A 94 12.32 -13.24 9.94
C GLU A 94 13.81 -12.89 10.00
N GLY A 95 14.38 -12.41 8.90
CA GLY A 95 15.77 -11.94 8.89
C GLY A 95 15.98 -10.76 9.82
N MET A 96 15.06 -9.81 9.81
CA MET A 96 15.11 -8.65 10.70
C MET A 96 14.94 -9.07 12.17
N ARG A 97 14.03 -9.98 12.44
CA ARG A 97 13.84 -10.53 13.79
C ARG A 97 15.14 -11.17 14.31
N ARG A 98 15.77 -12.03 13.52
CA ARG A 98 17.03 -12.68 13.90
C ARG A 98 18.14 -11.67 14.15
N THR A 99 18.17 -10.59 13.39
CA THR A 99 19.17 -9.53 13.56
C THR A 99 18.93 -8.73 14.84
N LEU A 100 17.69 -8.37 15.12
CA LEU A 100 17.34 -7.47 16.23
C LEU A 100 17.26 -8.18 17.58
N GLU A 101 16.84 -9.44 17.59
CA GLU A 101 16.58 -10.18 18.82
C GLU A 101 17.78 -10.22 19.78
N PRO A 102 19.00 -10.57 19.33
CA PRO A 102 20.17 -10.53 20.22
C PRO A 102 20.56 -9.12 20.66
N MET A 103 20.34 -8.12 19.81
CA MET A 103 20.74 -6.74 20.07
C MET A 103 19.83 -6.05 21.07
N LEU A 104 18.57 -6.38 21.07
CA LEU A 104 17.56 -5.73 21.88
C LEU A 104 17.19 -6.52 23.13
N ALA A 105 17.76 -7.71 23.32
CA ALA A 105 17.41 -8.65 24.38
C ALA A 105 15.88 -8.81 24.51
N ILE A 106 15.21 -8.86 23.39
CA ILE A 106 13.76 -8.93 23.34
C ILE A 106 13.32 -10.32 23.80
N PRO A 107 12.45 -10.41 24.82
CA PRO A 107 11.88 -11.68 25.19
C PRO A 107 11.12 -12.29 24.01
N LYS A 108 11.01 -13.62 24.00
CA LYS A 108 10.32 -14.35 22.97
C LYS A 108 9.03 -13.65 22.60
N PRO A 109 8.79 -13.37 21.30
CA PRO A 109 7.61 -12.58 20.93
C PRO A 109 6.34 -13.25 21.41
N ILE A 110 5.48 -12.47 22.02
CA ILE A 110 4.15 -12.92 22.38
C ILE A 110 3.43 -13.23 21.07
N PRO A 111 2.86 -14.44 20.90
CA PRO A 111 2.10 -14.75 19.70
C PRO A 111 1.01 -13.70 19.55
N LEU A 112 1.06 -12.94 18.46
CA LEU A 112 0.03 -11.99 18.16
C LEU A 112 -1.29 -12.74 18.02
N LYS A 113 -2.23 -12.45 18.91
CA LYS A 113 -3.58 -12.95 18.75
C LYS A 113 -4.12 -12.41 17.46
N ARG A 114 -4.43 -13.32 16.57
CA ARG A 114 -5.06 -13.00 15.32
C ARG A 114 -6.41 -12.38 15.55
N THR A 115 -6.49 -11.10 15.46
CA THR A 115 -7.77 -10.47 15.15
C THR A 115 -7.72 -10.17 13.68
N SER A 116 -8.47 -10.92 12.90
CA SER A 116 -8.53 -10.76 11.44
C SER A 116 -8.85 -9.34 11.02
N LYS A 117 -9.49 -8.56 11.88
CA LYS A 117 -9.82 -7.17 11.64
C LYS A 117 -8.60 -6.25 11.57
N HIS A 118 -7.50 -6.63 12.19
CA HIS A 118 -6.30 -5.81 12.26
C HIS A 118 -5.16 -6.36 11.42
N ALA A 119 -5.31 -7.55 10.87
CA ALA A 119 -4.31 -8.14 9.99
C ALA A 119 -4.09 -7.32 8.71
N HIS A 120 -5.03 -6.47 8.35
CA HIS A 120 -4.98 -5.62 7.17
C HIS A 120 -4.74 -4.16 7.49
N ALA A 121 -4.82 -3.79 8.75
CA ALA A 121 -4.53 -2.44 9.17
C ALA A 121 -3.03 -2.24 9.11
N VAL A 122 -2.65 -1.46 8.19
CA VAL A 122 -1.24 -1.10 8.04
C VAL A 122 -1.11 0.34 8.38
#